data_1ec30df4dbc9215cf014088b25b84f58
#
_entry.id   1ec30df4dbc9215cf014088b25b84f58
#
_cell.length_a   1.000
_cell.length_b   1.000
_cell.length_c   1.000
_cell.angle_alpha   90.00
_cell.angle_beta   90.00
_cell.angle_gamma   90.00
#
_symmetry.space_group_name_H-M   'P 1'
#
loop_
_entity.id
_entity.type
_entity.pdbx_description
1 polymer ?
#
loop_
_entity_poly.entity_id
_entity_poly.type
_entity_poly.pdbx_seq_one_letter_code
_entity_poly.pdbx_strand_id
1 'polypeptide(L)'
;MKKRGFGVGKWNGFGGKVDDEHGEKVIDAAIREIGEETESENGQIGVILLPGDLNKVAEIDFRFEQKPEWSQKVHVFLAYNWQGQPNESEEMRPQWYDISEIPYEDMWVDDEYWLPRVLSGEKITALFEFNENQELLGYKIDSSDFPQIKLK
;
A
#
# COMPACT_ATOMS: atom_id res chain seq x y z
N MET A 1 -9.35 5.71 -4.52
CA MET A 1 -10.08 6.10 -3.29
C MET A 1 -10.82 4.91 -2.73
N LYS A 2 -10.70 4.68 -1.46
CA LYS A 2 -11.39 3.59 -0.78
C LYS A 2 -12.88 3.87 -0.62
N LYS A 3 -13.72 2.94 -1.05
CA LYS A 3 -15.18 3.11 -1.11
C LYS A 3 -15.89 2.56 0.13
N ARG A 4 -15.26 1.65 0.87
CA ARG A 4 -15.82 1.01 2.07
C ARG A 4 -14.73 0.56 3.05
N GLY A 5 -15.12 0.31 4.31
CA GLY A 5 -14.24 -0.19 5.34
C GLY A 5 -13.36 0.87 5.98
N PHE A 6 -12.30 0.43 6.66
CA PHE A 6 -11.36 1.31 7.35
C PHE A 6 -10.64 2.22 6.36
N GLY A 7 -10.69 3.53 6.61
CA GLY A 7 -10.11 4.53 5.70
C GLY A 7 -11.00 4.95 4.54
N VAL A 8 -12.30 4.65 4.58
CA VAL A 8 -13.25 5.04 3.54
C VAL A 8 -13.17 6.55 3.25
N GLY A 9 -13.23 6.90 1.96
CA GLY A 9 -13.13 8.29 1.50
C GLY A 9 -11.71 8.83 1.38
N LYS A 10 -10.69 8.07 1.74
CA LYS A 10 -9.28 8.45 1.59
C LYS A 10 -8.68 7.84 0.33
N TRP A 11 -7.81 8.60 -0.33
CA TRP A 11 -6.93 8.06 -1.36
C TRP A 11 -5.85 7.20 -0.70
N ASN A 12 -5.63 6.02 -1.24
CA ASN A 12 -4.67 5.06 -0.70
C ASN A 12 -4.14 4.16 -1.82
N GLY A 13 -2.99 3.52 -1.59
CA GLY A 13 -2.50 2.45 -2.45
C GLY A 13 -3.38 1.21 -2.36
N PHE A 14 -3.25 0.33 -3.35
CA PHE A 14 -3.91 -0.98 -3.32
C PHE A 14 -3.22 -1.89 -2.31
N GLY A 15 -3.98 -2.72 -1.65
CA GLY A 15 -3.43 -3.69 -0.74
C GLY A 15 -4.46 -4.26 0.22
N GLY A 16 -4.03 -5.24 0.98
CA GLY A 16 -4.86 -5.90 1.95
C GLY A 16 -4.03 -6.79 2.87
N LYS A 17 -4.71 -7.61 3.62
CA LYS A 17 -4.08 -8.49 4.60
C LYS A 17 -3.46 -9.70 3.92
N VAL A 18 -2.28 -10.10 4.43
CA VAL A 18 -1.66 -11.37 4.08
C VAL A 18 -2.42 -12.50 4.77
N ASP A 19 -2.74 -13.56 4.05
CA ASP A 19 -3.41 -14.74 4.60
C ASP A 19 -2.37 -15.69 5.22
N ASP A 20 -1.87 -15.31 6.40
CA ASP A 20 -0.87 -16.08 7.13
C ASP A 20 -1.38 -17.47 7.54
N GLU A 21 -2.68 -17.61 7.78
CA GLU A 21 -3.29 -18.88 8.19
C GLU A 21 -3.17 -19.95 7.11
N HIS A 22 -3.15 -19.54 5.84
CA HIS A 22 -2.98 -20.44 4.70
C HIS A 22 -1.57 -20.38 4.11
N GLY A 23 -0.61 -19.73 4.79
CA GLY A 23 0.78 -19.67 4.37
C GLY A 23 1.07 -18.76 3.18
N GLU A 24 0.21 -17.79 2.92
CA GLU A 24 0.41 -16.83 1.85
C GLU A 24 1.66 -15.98 2.10
N LYS A 25 2.47 -15.78 1.07
CA LYS A 25 3.62 -14.88 1.14
C LYS A 25 3.20 -13.43 0.91
N VAL A 26 3.93 -12.49 1.49
CA VAL A 26 3.66 -11.04 1.37
C VAL A 26 3.54 -10.62 -0.10
N ILE A 27 4.44 -11.06 -0.96
CA ILE A 27 4.43 -10.72 -2.38
C ILE A 27 3.19 -11.29 -3.10
N ASP A 28 2.80 -12.49 -2.77
CA ASP A 28 1.61 -13.14 -3.35
C ASP A 28 0.34 -12.42 -2.92
N ALA A 29 0.30 -11.96 -1.67
CA ALA A 29 -0.80 -11.14 -1.17
C ALA A 29 -0.91 -9.81 -1.93
N ALA A 30 0.20 -9.14 -2.18
CA ALA A 30 0.21 -7.89 -2.95
C ALA A 30 -0.33 -8.10 -4.36
N ILE A 31 0.10 -9.17 -5.04
CA ILE A 31 -0.37 -9.54 -6.38
C ILE A 31 -1.87 -9.83 -6.38
N ARG A 32 -2.33 -10.62 -5.43
CA ARG A 32 -3.74 -10.99 -5.30
C ARG A 32 -4.61 -9.76 -5.03
N GLU A 33 -4.24 -8.97 -4.05
CA GLU A 33 -5.03 -7.81 -3.61
C GLU A 33 -5.20 -6.77 -4.73
N ILE A 34 -4.13 -6.43 -5.45
CA ILE A 34 -4.26 -5.46 -6.54
C ILE A 34 -5.14 -6.01 -7.66
N GLY A 35 -5.07 -7.31 -7.92
CA GLY A 35 -5.94 -7.96 -8.90
C GLY A 35 -7.40 -7.86 -8.51
N GLU A 36 -7.72 -8.21 -7.27
CA GLU A 36 -9.09 -8.15 -6.72
C GLU A 36 -9.63 -6.72 -6.66
N GLU A 37 -8.84 -5.78 -6.17
CA GLU A 37 -9.27 -4.39 -5.99
C GLU A 37 -9.40 -3.61 -7.30
N THR A 38 -8.85 -4.11 -8.40
CA THR A 38 -8.92 -3.48 -9.72
C THR A 38 -9.78 -4.25 -10.72
N GLU A 39 -10.35 -5.39 -10.33
CA GLU A 39 -11.34 -6.12 -11.11
C GLU A 39 -12.67 -5.37 -11.10
N SER A 40 -13.25 -5.14 -12.29
CA SER A 40 -14.52 -4.43 -12.38
C SER A 40 -15.68 -5.31 -11.90
N GLU A 41 -16.78 -4.67 -11.48
CA GLU A 41 -18.02 -5.38 -11.12
C GLU A 41 -18.58 -6.25 -12.26
N ASN A 42 -18.24 -5.91 -13.50
CA ASN A 42 -18.62 -6.66 -14.71
C ASN A 42 -17.66 -7.80 -15.04
N GLY A 43 -16.66 -8.07 -14.17
CA GLY A 43 -15.70 -9.15 -14.36
C GLY A 43 -14.56 -8.84 -15.32
N GLN A 44 -14.33 -7.58 -15.68
CA GLN A 44 -13.14 -7.20 -16.44
C GLN A 44 -11.90 -7.37 -15.57
N ILE A 45 -10.91 -8.07 -16.09
CA ILE A 45 -9.66 -8.36 -15.39
C ILE A 45 -8.96 -7.04 -15.03
N GLY A 46 -8.55 -6.94 -13.77
CA GLY A 46 -7.78 -5.83 -13.26
C GLY A 46 -6.30 -5.92 -13.57
N VAL A 47 -5.50 -5.28 -12.72
CA VAL A 47 -4.04 -5.26 -12.86
C VAL A 47 -3.46 -6.64 -12.53
N ILE A 48 -2.63 -7.14 -13.44
CA ILE A 48 -1.90 -8.39 -13.28
C ILE A 48 -0.42 -8.06 -13.11
N LEU A 49 0.13 -8.46 -11.96
CA LEU A 49 1.54 -8.34 -11.65
C LEU A 49 2.18 -9.72 -11.54
N LEU A 50 3.40 -9.83 -12.03
CA LEU A 50 4.27 -10.96 -11.78
C LEU A 50 5.22 -10.62 -10.61
N PRO A 51 5.77 -11.61 -9.88
CA PRO A 51 6.70 -11.32 -8.78
C PRO A 51 7.87 -10.41 -9.17
N GLY A 52 8.40 -10.53 -10.38
CA GLY A 52 9.50 -9.70 -10.88
C GLY A 52 9.12 -8.25 -11.20
N ASP A 53 7.83 -7.94 -11.25
CA ASP A 53 7.34 -6.57 -11.47
C ASP A 53 7.31 -5.75 -10.17
N LEU A 54 7.42 -6.40 -9.01
CA LEU A 54 7.32 -5.77 -7.71
C LEU A 54 8.70 -5.39 -7.17
N ASN A 55 8.82 -4.11 -6.83
CA ASN A 55 10.03 -3.55 -6.21
C ASN A 55 9.70 -3.14 -4.78
N LYS A 56 10.21 -3.87 -3.80
CA LYS A 56 9.99 -3.52 -2.39
C LYS A 56 10.72 -2.24 -2.06
N VAL A 57 10.01 -1.26 -1.52
CA VAL A 57 10.55 0.06 -1.20
C VAL A 57 10.38 0.47 0.25
N ALA A 58 9.48 -0.16 0.99
CA ALA A 58 9.29 0.18 2.39
C ALA A 58 8.74 -0.98 3.22
N GLU A 59 9.09 -0.96 4.50
CA GLU A 59 8.41 -1.66 5.58
C GLU A 59 8.02 -0.63 6.63
N ILE A 60 6.74 -0.53 6.92
CA ILE A 60 6.21 0.48 7.82
C ILE A 60 5.43 -0.19 8.93
N ASP A 61 5.82 0.08 10.18
CA ASP A 61 5.06 -0.29 11.36
C ASP A 61 4.11 0.86 11.72
N PHE A 62 2.82 0.57 11.71
CA PHE A 62 1.79 1.47 12.22
C PHE A 62 1.37 0.99 13.60
N ARG A 63 1.53 1.83 14.61
CA ARG A 63 1.21 1.50 16.02
C ARG A 63 0.12 2.39 16.55
N PHE A 64 -0.90 1.75 17.09
CA PHE A 64 -2.00 2.38 17.82
C PHE A 64 -1.97 1.85 19.24
N GLU A 65 -1.34 2.57 20.16
CA GLU A 65 -1.14 2.10 21.55
C GLU A 65 -2.45 1.77 22.26
N GLN A 66 -3.48 2.60 22.05
CA GLN A 66 -4.79 2.45 22.69
C GLN A 66 -5.74 1.53 21.93
N LYS A 67 -5.36 1.15 20.71
CA LYS A 67 -6.10 0.23 19.83
C LYS A 67 -5.11 -0.73 19.15
N PRO A 68 -4.47 -1.64 19.95
CA PRO A 68 -3.45 -2.54 19.40
C PRO A 68 -3.94 -3.39 18.22
N GLU A 69 -5.24 -3.67 18.14
CA GLU A 69 -5.86 -4.41 17.06
C GLU A 69 -5.80 -3.69 15.71
N TRP A 70 -5.53 -2.39 15.70
CA TRP A 70 -5.32 -1.61 14.49
C TRP A 70 -3.85 -1.57 14.05
N SER A 71 -2.96 -2.00 14.93
CA SER A 71 -1.52 -2.00 14.65
C SER A 71 -1.18 -3.04 13.59
N GLN A 72 -0.33 -2.66 12.64
CA GLN A 72 0.05 -3.55 11.54
C GLN A 72 1.41 -3.18 10.96
N LYS A 73 2.08 -4.17 10.40
CA LYS A 73 3.24 -3.97 9.55
C LYS A 73 2.82 -4.01 8.10
N VAL A 74 3.17 -2.98 7.35
CA VAL A 74 2.85 -2.86 5.93
C VAL A 74 4.12 -2.96 5.09
N HIS A 75 4.10 -3.85 4.11
CA HIS A 75 5.15 -3.98 3.11
C HIS A 75 4.72 -3.24 1.85
N VAL A 76 5.52 -2.28 1.41
CA VAL A 76 5.17 -1.42 0.27
C VAL A 76 6.02 -1.79 -0.93
N PHE A 77 5.36 -1.96 -2.06
CA PHE A 77 5.98 -2.25 -3.35
C PHE A 77 5.60 -1.19 -4.38
N LEU A 78 6.53 -0.87 -5.28
CA LEU A 78 6.24 -0.11 -6.49
C LEU A 78 6.31 -1.06 -7.69
N ALA A 79 5.42 -0.86 -8.65
CA ALA A 79 5.42 -1.59 -9.91
C ALA A 79 5.43 -0.59 -11.08
N TYR A 80 6.33 -0.80 -12.02
CA TYR A 80 6.45 0.06 -13.21
C TYR A 80 5.93 -0.63 -14.46
N ASN A 81 5.77 -1.96 -14.41
CA ASN A 81 5.23 -2.76 -15.49
C ASN A 81 4.10 -3.63 -14.97
N TRP A 82 3.04 -3.72 -15.75
CA TRP A 82 1.89 -4.57 -15.42
C TRP A 82 1.10 -4.88 -16.69
N GLN A 83 0.20 -5.84 -16.59
CA GLN A 83 -0.82 -6.13 -17.59
C GLN A 83 -2.19 -5.79 -17.03
N GLY A 84 -3.16 -5.58 -17.93
CA GLY A 84 -4.53 -5.23 -17.52
C GLY A 84 -4.70 -3.75 -17.21
N GLN A 85 -5.84 -3.41 -16.62
CA GLN A 85 -6.26 -2.04 -16.36
C GLN A 85 -6.72 -1.89 -14.91
N PRO A 86 -6.40 -0.78 -14.23
CA PRO A 86 -6.97 -0.49 -12.91
C PRO A 86 -8.43 -0.04 -13.08
N ASN A 87 -9.36 -0.99 -13.04
CA ASN A 87 -10.80 -0.70 -13.13
C ASN A 87 -11.35 -0.33 -11.75
N GLU A 88 -12.44 0.43 -11.72
CA GLU A 88 -13.18 0.64 -10.49
C GLU A 88 -13.84 -0.65 -10.04
N SER A 89 -13.68 -0.97 -8.75
CA SER A 89 -14.27 -2.14 -8.10
C SER A 89 -15.27 -1.70 -7.01
N GLU A 90 -15.87 -2.66 -6.33
CA GLU A 90 -16.71 -2.37 -5.15
C GLU A 90 -15.93 -1.71 -4.02
N GLU A 91 -14.63 -1.97 -3.91
CA GLU A 91 -13.80 -1.49 -2.80
C GLU A 91 -13.01 -0.23 -3.12
N MET A 92 -12.58 -0.06 -4.38
CA MET A 92 -11.64 0.98 -4.76
C MET A 92 -12.05 1.70 -6.03
N ARG A 93 -11.85 3.01 -6.04
CA ARG A 93 -11.96 3.86 -7.23
C ARG A 93 -10.54 4.35 -7.56
N PRO A 94 -9.87 3.80 -8.60
CA PRO A 94 -8.53 4.22 -8.98
C PRO A 94 -8.53 5.57 -9.71
N GLN A 95 -7.45 6.30 -9.56
CA GLN A 95 -7.18 7.51 -10.31
C GLN A 95 -5.67 7.70 -10.47
N TRP A 96 -5.24 8.11 -11.66
CA TRP A 96 -3.86 8.48 -11.92
C TRP A 96 -3.60 9.91 -11.45
N TYR A 97 -2.43 10.10 -10.82
CA TYR A 97 -1.95 11.42 -10.41
C TYR A 97 -0.50 11.59 -10.84
N ASP A 98 -0.13 12.78 -11.25
CA ASP A 98 1.27 13.14 -11.32
C ASP A 98 1.86 13.13 -9.92
N ILE A 99 3.15 12.77 -9.79
CA ILE A 99 3.85 12.73 -8.49
C ILE A 99 3.77 14.09 -7.80
N SER A 100 3.80 15.19 -8.56
CA SER A 100 3.69 16.55 -8.03
C SER A 100 2.28 16.94 -7.58
N GLU A 101 1.27 16.14 -7.88
CA GLU A 101 -0.14 16.45 -7.62
C GLU A 101 -0.84 15.42 -6.74
N ILE A 102 -0.06 14.63 -6.00
CA ILE A 102 -0.61 13.62 -5.08
C ILE A 102 -1.46 14.32 -4.00
N PRO A 103 -2.72 13.88 -3.80
CA PRO A 103 -3.66 14.56 -2.90
C PRO A 103 -3.43 14.20 -1.42
N TYR A 104 -2.29 14.56 -0.85
CA TYR A 104 -1.93 14.22 0.53
C TYR A 104 -2.97 14.67 1.57
N GLU A 105 -3.69 15.76 1.29
CA GLU A 105 -4.76 16.28 2.16
C GLU A 105 -5.91 15.26 2.35
N ASP A 106 -6.16 14.45 1.34
CA ASP A 106 -7.21 13.43 1.31
C ASP A 106 -6.68 12.02 1.52
N MET A 107 -5.48 11.91 2.08
CA MET A 107 -4.79 10.66 2.38
C MET A 107 -4.56 10.53 3.89
N TRP A 108 -4.03 9.39 4.32
CA TRP A 108 -3.57 9.24 5.70
C TRP A 108 -2.44 10.23 5.99
N VAL A 109 -2.41 10.77 7.19
CA VAL A 109 -1.48 11.85 7.58
C VAL A 109 -0.01 11.44 7.47
N ASP A 110 0.31 10.16 7.58
CA ASP A 110 1.68 9.65 7.46
C ASP A 110 2.20 9.66 6.02
N ASP A 111 1.34 9.60 5.03
CA ASP A 111 1.74 9.44 3.63
C ASP A 111 2.64 10.58 3.13
N GLU A 112 2.40 11.81 3.55
CA GLU A 112 3.22 12.96 3.15
C GLU A 112 4.68 12.89 3.66
N TYR A 113 4.94 12.08 4.71
CA TYR A 113 6.27 11.94 5.30
C TYR A 113 7.11 10.86 4.64
N TRP A 114 6.50 9.79 4.16
CA TRP A 114 7.25 8.66 3.62
C TRP A 114 7.09 8.44 2.10
N LEU A 115 5.90 8.69 1.55
CA LEU A 115 5.61 8.41 0.13
C LEU A 115 6.52 9.22 -0.83
N PRO A 116 6.75 10.52 -0.61
CA PRO A 116 7.68 11.27 -1.47
C PRO A 116 9.09 10.68 -1.50
N ARG A 117 9.54 10.12 -0.39
CA ARG A 117 10.87 9.51 -0.29
C ARG A 117 11.00 8.27 -1.17
N VAL A 118 10.02 7.35 -1.09
CA VAL A 118 10.05 6.14 -1.92
C VAL A 118 9.82 6.45 -3.40
N LEU A 119 9.02 7.46 -3.72
CA LEU A 119 8.82 7.90 -5.10
C LEU A 119 10.06 8.57 -5.69
N SER A 120 10.95 9.11 -4.86
CA SER A 120 12.25 9.65 -5.31
C SER A 120 13.33 8.59 -5.45
N GLY A 121 13.05 7.33 -5.14
CA GLY A 121 13.98 6.21 -5.28
C GLY A 121 14.60 5.71 -3.99
N GLU A 122 14.23 6.24 -2.83
CA GLU A 122 14.70 5.74 -1.54
C GLU A 122 13.99 4.44 -1.15
N LYS A 123 14.67 3.62 -0.37
CA LYS A 123 14.10 2.45 0.31
C LYS A 123 14.19 2.70 1.80
N ILE A 124 13.11 2.48 2.52
CA ILE A 124 12.98 2.88 3.92
C ILE A 124 12.33 1.81 4.81
N THR A 125 12.67 1.87 6.09
CA THR A 125 11.85 1.33 7.17
C THR A 125 11.31 2.49 7.99
N ALA A 126 10.11 2.37 8.51
CA ALA A 126 9.48 3.44 9.26
C ALA A 126 8.60 2.92 10.39
N LEU A 127 8.42 3.77 11.38
CA LEU A 127 7.48 3.58 12.47
C LEU A 127 6.63 4.85 12.57
N PHE A 128 5.31 4.68 12.58
CA PHE A 128 4.35 5.75 12.83
C PHE A 128 3.47 5.38 14.02
N GLU A 129 3.38 6.26 14.99
CA GLU A 129 2.57 6.07 16.19
C GLU A 129 1.36 6.98 16.18
N PHE A 130 0.19 6.41 16.40
CA PHE A 130 -1.10 7.09 16.39
C PHE A 130 -1.82 6.91 17.71
N ASN A 131 -2.65 7.90 18.08
CA ASN A 131 -3.62 7.75 19.15
C ASN A 131 -4.92 7.11 18.65
N GLU A 132 -5.88 6.92 19.55
CA GLU A 132 -7.19 6.32 19.25
C GLU A 132 -8.04 7.14 18.27
N ASN A 133 -7.75 8.45 18.12
CA ASN A 133 -8.42 9.35 17.18
C ASN A 133 -7.70 9.42 15.84
N GLN A 134 -6.75 8.51 15.59
CA GLN A 134 -5.96 8.45 14.35
C GLN A 134 -5.09 9.69 14.13
N GLU A 135 -4.73 10.39 15.20
CA GLU A 135 -3.81 11.51 15.15
C GLU A 135 -2.37 11.00 15.28
N LEU A 136 -1.47 11.54 14.48
CA LEU A 136 -0.06 11.17 14.50
C LEU A 136 0.63 11.72 15.74
N LEU A 137 1.18 10.84 16.59
CA LEU A 137 1.91 11.20 17.82
C LEU A 137 3.39 11.37 17.55
N GLY A 138 3.96 10.61 16.64
CA GLY A 138 5.37 10.64 16.33
C GLY A 138 5.74 9.64 15.25
N TYR A 139 6.93 9.78 14.69
CA TYR A 139 7.41 8.86 13.66
C TYR A 139 8.93 8.82 13.61
N LYS A 140 9.44 7.74 13.03
CA LYS A 140 10.86 7.57 12.71
C LYS A 140 10.98 6.92 11.35
N ILE A 141 11.86 7.45 10.49
CA ILE A 141 12.13 6.90 9.17
C ILE A 141 13.64 6.69 9.04
N ASP A 142 14.03 5.46 8.68
CA ASP A 142 15.42 5.08 8.44
C ASP A 142 15.59 4.60 7.00
N SER A 143 16.75 4.82 6.42
CA SER A 143 17.12 4.23 5.14
C SER A 143 17.30 2.73 5.29
N SER A 144 16.90 1.99 4.26
CA SER A 144 17.00 0.53 4.25
C SER A 144 17.43 0.06 2.87
N ASP A 145 17.77 -1.22 2.76
CA ASP A 145 18.07 -1.87 1.49
C ASP A 145 17.30 -3.19 1.42
N PHE A 146 16.49 -3.31 0.36
CA PHE A 146 15.74 -4.54 0.09
C PHE A 146 16.27 -5.13 -1.20
N PRO A 147 16.81 -6.36 -1.18
CA PRO A 147 17.30 -7.00 -2.40
C PRO A 147 16.16 -7.20 -3.39
N GLN A 148 16.46 -7.01 -4.68
CA GLN A 148 15.50 -7.32 -5.72
C GLN A 148 15.21 -8.82 -5.74
N ILE A 149 13.97 -9.18 -6.01
CA ILE A 149 13.57 -10.57 -6.19
C ILE A 149 14.17 -11.03 -7.51
N LYS A 150 15.16 -11.95 -7.42
CA LYS A 150 15.73 -12.59 -8.59
C LYS A 150 14.85 -13.77 -8.96
N LEU A 151 14.25 -13.70 -10.13
CA LEU A 151 13.60 -14.87 -10.74
C LEU A 151 14.71 -15.84 -11.18
N LYS A 152 14.60 -17.06 -10.72
CA LYS A 152 15.48 -18.12 -11.22
C LYS A 152 14.86 -18.75 -12.45
#